data_a63044f8851803b67180a5f56c9a1885
#
_entry.id   a63044f8851803b67180a5f56c9a1885
#
_cell.length_a   1.000
_cell.length_b   1.000
_cell.length_c   1.000
_cell.angle_alpha   90.00
_cell.angle_beta   90.00
_cell.angle_gamma   90.00
#
_symmetry.space_group_name_H-M   'P 1'
#
loop_
_entity.id
_entity.type
_entity.pdbx_description
1 polymer ?
#
loop_
_entity_poly.entity_id
_entity_poly.type
_entity_poly.pdbx_seq_one_letter_code
_entity_poly.pdbx_strand_id
1 'polypeptide(L)'
;GNSIYLHSTGDFNIEVVDKDLMRVMQSEVNDVSDLPLQCKDGYIVKVSNASGSEQDDYYMKFIGEGGLDGPGAWKECAAPGIVKSLDATTMPHILQRQADGDFLVKKNTWSDRETGDDDTNPVPSFVGNEINKVLFFRNRLAFLSGPNVTLSRPGELSVPAFFGKTALAVSAVDPIDISSSSMFPSDLFDGIEVASGL
;
A
#
# COMPACT_ATOMS: atom_id res chain seq x y z
N GLY A 1 31.37 7.01 -7.23
CA GLY A 1 30.33 6.11 -7.71
C GLY A 1 30.23 6.19 -9.21
N ASN A 2 29.91 5.09 -9.84
CA ASN A 2 30.05 4.93 -11.28
C ASN A 2 28.76 4.42 -11.89
N SER A 3 27.63 5.05 -11.56
CA SER A 3 26.36 4.75 -12.18
C SER A 3 26.11 5.68 -13.37
N ILE A 4 25.68 5.12 -14.49
CA ILE A 4 25.26 5.88 -15.67
C ILE A 4 23.75 5.65 -15.80
N TYR A 5 22.99 6.74 -15.82
CA TYR A 5 21.56 6.73 -16.07
C TYR A 5 21.29 7.05 -17.54
N LEU A 6 20.60 6.16 -18.22
CA LEU A 6 20.17 6.34 -19.60
C LEU A 6 18.68 6.57 -19.64
N HIS A 7 18.24 7.57 -20.38
CA HIS A 7 16.83 7.90 -20.59
C HIS A 7 16.55 8.04 -22.09
N SER A 8 15.44 7.45 -22.53
CA SER A 8 14.93 7.62 -23.90
C SER A 8 13.42 7.80 -23.87
N THR A 9 12.87 8.47 -24.85
CA THR A 9 11.43 8.60 -25.08
C THR A 9 10.84 7.40 -25.82
N GLY A 10 11.67 6.50 -26.33
CA GLY A 10 11.28 5.24 -26.99
C GLY A 10 11.96 4.06 -26.35
N ASP A 11 11.46 2.88 -26.62
CA ASP A 11 12.06 1.62 -26.16
C ASP A 11 13.47 1.46 -26.71
N PHE A 12 14.37 0.99 -25.89
CA PHE A 12 15.74 0.66 -26.30
C PHE A 12 16.25 -0.53 -25.51
N ASN A 13 17.10 -1.30 -26.16
CA ASN A 13 17.78 -2.42 -25.52
C ASN A 13 19.21 -2.01 -25.16
N ILE A 14 19.68 -2.51 -24.01
CA ILE A 14 21.07 -2.34 -23.58
C ILE A 14 21.71 -3.73 -23.56
N GLU A 15 22.84 -3.84 -24.26
CA GLU A 15 23.68 -5.02 -24.20
C GLU A 15 25.00 -4.69 -23.53
N VAL A 16 25.41 -5.51 -22.60
CA VAL A 16 26.70 -5.39 -21.91
C VAL A 16 27.60 -6.53 -22.33
N VAL A 17 28.73 -6.19 -22.92
CA VAL A 17 29.72 -7.15 -23.41
C VAL A 17 30.44 -7.81 -22.24
N ASP A 18 30.75 -7.07 -21.19
CA ASP A 18 31.44 -7.56 -19.99
C ASP A 18 30.58 -7.33 -18.74
N LYS A 19 29.94 -8.40 -18.29
CA LYS A 19 29.02 -8.40 -17.13
C LYS A 19 29.75 -8.28 -15.78
N ASP A 20 31.06 -8.52 -15.75
CA ASP A 20 31.85 -8.39 -14.52
C ASP A 20 32.22 -6.91 -14.27
N LEU A 21 32.32 -6.12 -15.33
CA LEU A 21 32.65 -4.70 -15.25
C LEU A 21 31.42 -3.78 -15.17
N MET A 22 30.28 -4.22 -15.75
CA MET A 22 29.07 -3.39 -15.80
C MET A 22 27.81 -4.23 -15.66
N ARG A 23 26.93 -3.83 -14.76
CA ARG A 23 25.58 -4.40 -14.63
C ARG A 23 24.55 -3.41 -15.17
N VAL A 24 23.57 -3.93 -15.87
CA VAL A 24 22.41 -3.15 -16.34
C VAL A 24 21.22 -3.47 -15.45
N MET A 25 20.57 -2.43 -14.99
CA MET A 25 19.28 -2.51 -14.31
C MET A 25 18.27 -1.74 -15.16
N GLN A 26 17.16 -2.36 -15.47
CA GLN A 26 16.01 -1.75 -16.12
C GLN A 26 14.83 -1.67 -15.13
N SER A 27 13.67 -2.09 -15.53
CA SER A 27 12.45 -2.06 -14.70
C SER A 27 12.37 -3.18 -13.66
N GLU A 28 13.25 -4.18 -13.75
CA GLU A 28 13.19 -5.41 -12.95
C GLU A 28 14.58 -5.93 -12.58
N VAL A 29 14.69 -6.51 -11.38
CA VAL A 29 15.84 -7.26 -10.90
C VAL A 29 15.37 -8.55 -10.19
N ASN A 30 16.22 -9.57 -10.16
CA ASN A 30 15.86 -10.85 -9.55
C ASN A 30 16.17 -10.91 -8.05
N ASP A 31 17.01 -10.03 -7.55
CA ASP A 31 17.39 -10.00 -6.14
C ASP A 31 17.69 -8.56 -5.69
N VAL A 32 17.38 -8.26 -4.44
CA VAL A 32 17.67 -6.95 -3.84
C VAL A 32 19.15 -6.63 -3.79
N SER A 33 20.01 -7.65 -3.76
CA SER A 33 21.47 -7.48 -3.81
C SER A 33 21.99 -6.96 -5.15
N ASP A 34 21.19 -7.03 -6.20
CA ASP A 34 21.52 -6.47 -7.52
C ASP A 34 21.27 -4.95 -7.60
N LEU A 35 20.61 -4.37 -6.59
CA LEU A 35 20.31 -2.96 -6.55
C LEU A 35 21.57 -2.12 -6.30
N PRO A 36 21.84 -1.09 -7.11
CA PRO A 36 23.02 -0.25 -6.94
C PRO A 36 22.90 0.67 -5.70
N LEU A 37 24.03 0.97 -5.07
CA LEU A 37 24.11 1.92 -3.95
C LEU A 37 23.94 3.39 -4.39
N GLN A 38 23.99 3.66 -5.69
CA GLN A 38 23.82 4.97 -6.27
C GLN A 38 22.88 4.88 -7.46
N CYS A 39 21.86 5.72 -7.47
CA CYS A 39 20.86 5.73 -8.52
C CYS A 39 20.25 7.11 -8.69
N LYS A 40 19.35 7.25 -9.64
CA LYS A 40 18.51 8.44 -9.79
C LYS A 40 17.47 8.45 -8.67
N ASP A 41 17.28 9.61 -8.03
CA ASP A 41 16.22 9.80 -7.04
C ASP A 41 14.85 9.50 -7.64
N GLY A 42 14.04 8.78 -6.89
CA GLY A 42 12.70 8.39 -7.32
C GLY A 42 12.63 7.23 -8.32
N TYR A 43 13.77 6.63 -8.71
CA TYR A 43 13.74 5.46 -9.60
C TYR A 43 13.04 4.28 -8.93
N ILE A 44 12.13 3.62 -9.67
CA ILE A 44 11.37 2.47 -9.17
C ILE A 44 11.74 1.24 -9.99
N VAL A 45 11.94 0.13 -9.29
CA VAL A 45 12.27 -1.18 -9.86
C VAL A 45 11.42 -2.26 -9.20
N LYS A 46 10.99 -3.24 -9.99
CA LYS A 46 10.39 -4.47 -9.50
C LYS A 46 11.50 -5.43 -9.06
N VAL A 47 11.38 -5.99 -7.89
CA VAL A 47 12.21 -7.12 -7.44
C VAL A 47 11.35 -8.36 -7.58
N SER A 48 11.67 -9.21 -8.57
CA SER A 48 10.96 -10.45 -8.80
C SER A 48 11.73 -11.60 -8.18
N ASN A 49 11.07 -12.36 -7.32
CA ASN A 49 11.67 -13.52 -6.71
C ASN A 49 11.74 -14.66 -7.75
N ALA A 50 12.88 -15.34 -7.83
CA ALA A 50 13.15 -16.43 -8.80
C ALA A 50 12.25 -17.68 -8.64
N SER A 51 11.29 -17.66 -7.71
CA SER A 51 10.39 -18.78 -7.40
C SER A 51 9.25 -19.02 -8.39
N GLY A 52 9.08 -18.16 -9.40
CA GLY A 52 8.02 -18.31 -10.41
C GLY A 52 6.60 -17.99 -9.90
N SER A 53 6.48 -17.40 -8.72
CA SER A 53 5.23 -16.90 -8.15
C SER A 53 5.29 -15.37 -8.09
N GLU A 54 4.37 -14.70 -8.77
CA GLU A 54 4.25 -13.22 -8.71
C GLU A 54 3.85 -12.71 -7.31
N GLN A 55 3.44 -13.61 -6.40
CA GLN A 55 3.04 -13.27 -5.04
C GLN A 55 4.20 -12.83 -4.14
N ASP A 56 5.43 -13.12 -4.53
CA ASP A 56 6.64 -12.71 -3.80
C ASP A 56 7.32 -11.48 -4.40
N ASP A 57 6.74 -10.90 -5.44
CA ASP A 57 7.27 -9.73 -6.13
C ASP A 57 6.93 -8.46 -5.34
N TYR A 58 7.85 -7.51 -5.33
CA TYR A 58 7.66 -6.23 -4.67
C TYR A 58 8.39 -5.10 -5.39
N TYR A 59 8.04 -3.87 -5.07
CA TYR A 59 8.60 -2.70 -5.72
C TYR A 59 9.48 -1.91 -4.76
N MET A 60 10.65 -1.48 -5.27
CA MET A 60 11.59 -0.66 -4.53
C MET A 60 11.77 0.68 -5.23
N LYS A 61 11.73 1.74 -4.45
CA LYS A 61 12.02 3.11 -4.90
C LYS A 61 13.33 3.58 -4.30
N PHE A 62 14.19 4.14 -5.12
CA PHE A 62 15.42 4.77 -4.65
C PHE A 62 15.13 6.15 -4.05
N ILE A 63 15.66 6.39 -2.87
CA ILE A 63 15.60 7.67 -2.17
C ILE A 63 17.03 8.19 -2.07
N GLY A 64 17.34 9.17 -2.90
CA GLY A 64 18.65 9.81 -2.90
C GLY A 64 18.86 10.70 -1.68
N GLU A 65 20.07 10.84 -1.22
CA GLU A 65 20.43 11.74 -0.13
C GLU A 65 20.07 13.19 -0.48
N GLY A 66 19.22 13.80 0.34
CA GLY A 66 18.72 15.15 0.08
C GLY A 66 17.76 15.25 -1.13
N GLY A 67 17.24 14.14 -1.65
CA GLY A 67 16.41 14.11 -2.87
C GLY A 67 17.21 14.33 -4.16
N LEU A 68 18.51 14.04 -4.14
CA LEU A 68 19.41 14.20 -5.28
C LEU A 68 19.80 12.84 -5.87
N ASP A 69 20.15 12.85 -7.14
CA ASP A 69 20.73 11.68 -7.81
C ASP A 69 22.12 11.39 -7.22
N GLY A 70 22.42 10.11 -7.00
CA GLY A 70 23.71 9.68 -6.44
C GLY A 70 23.56 8.67 -5.31
N PRO A 71 24.26 8.83 -4.18
CA PRO A 71 24.13 7.93 -3.03
C PRO A 71 22.76 8.04 -2.40
N GLY A 72 22.26 6.92 -1.86
CA GLY A 72 20.94 6.88 -1.24
C GLY A 72 20.58 5.48 -0.74
N ALA A 73 19.31 5.24 -0.53
CA ALA A 73 18.79 3.96 -0.04
C ALA A 73 17.54 3.54 -0.82
N TRP A 74 17.38 2.25 -0.96
CA TRP A 74 16.16 1.65 -1.51
C TRP A 74 15.11 1.47 -0.41
N LYS A 75 13.88 1.86 -0.70
CA LYS A 75 12.73 1.67 0.19
C LYS A 75 11.62 0.97 -0.59
N GLU A 76 10.95 0.02 0.05
CA GLU A 76 9.75 -0.60 -0.51
C GLU A 76 8.69 0.47 -0.83
N CYS A 77 8.03 0.33 -1.97
CA CYS A 77 7.00 1.26 -2.41
C CYS A 77 5.84 0.54 -3.12
N ALA A 78 4.75 1.24 -3.32
CA ALA A 78 3.65 0.74 -4.13
C ALA A 78 4.00 0.78 -5.62
N ALA A 79 3.52 -0.22 -6.37
CA ALA A 79 3.69 -0.32 -7.81
C ALA A 79 3.35 0.99 -8.53
N PRO A 80 4.03 1.32 -9.62
CA PRO A 80 3.68 2.48 -10.42
C PRO A 80 2.34 2.28 -11.14
N GLY A 81 1.56 3.36 -11.28
CA GLY A 81 0.32 3.36 -12.08
C GLY A 81 -0.92 2.79 -11.40
N ILE A 82 -0.84 2.28 -10.17
CA ILE A 82 -1.98 1.76 -9.41
C ILE A 82 -2.64 2.82 -8.52
N VAL A 83 -3.86 2.54 -8.05
CA VAL A 83 -4.55 3.37 -7.06
C VAL A 83 -3.81 3.31 -5.73
N LYS A 84 -3.39 4.47 -5.21
CA LYS A 84 -2.62 4.57 -3.95
C LYS A 84 -3.40 5.20 -2.82
N SER A 85 -4.35 6.08 -3.12
CA SER A 85 -5.10 6.86 -2.13
C SER A 85 -6.58 6.56 -2.19
N LEU A 86 -7.25 6.67 -1.05
CA LEU A 86 -8.70 6.65 -0.94
C LEU A 86 -9.26 8.05 -1.19
N ASP A 87 -10.32 8.15 -2.01
CA ASP A 87 -10.96 9.43 -2.25
C ASP A 87 -11.75 9.90 -1.00
N ALA A 88 -11.20 10.86 -0.28
CA ALA A 88 -11.80 11.40 0.92
C ALA A 88 -13.19 12.05 0.69
N THR A 89 -13.60 12.27 -0.56
CA THR A 89 -14.93 12.82 -0.88
C THR A 89 -16.03 11.76 -0.80
N THR A 90 -15.68 10.50 -1.02
CA THR A 90 -16.60 9.35 -0.98
C THR A 90 -16.53 8.58 0.33
N MET A 91 -15.57 8.93 1.20
CA MET A 91 -15.33 8.27 2.48
C MET A 91 -16.10 8.93 3.62
N PRO A 92 -16.34 8.22 4.73
CA PRO A 92 -16.98 8.80 5.92
C PRO A 92 -16.28 10.05 6.43
N HIS A 93 -17.08 11.06 6.76
CA HIS A 93 -16.60 12.31 7.35
C HIS A 93 -16.51 12.18 8.87
N ILE A 94 -15.68 13.01 9.49
CA ILE A 94 -15.56 13.09 10.95
C ILE A 94 -16.31 14.29 11.50
N LEU A 95 -16.93 14.10 12.66
CA LEU A 95 -17.49 15.16 13.49
C LEU A 95 -16.47 15.46 14.60
N GLN A 96 -15.82 16.60 14.53
CA GLN A 96 -14.80 17.01 15.49
C GLN A 96 -15.34 18.09 16.42
N ARG A 97 -15.30 17.85 17.75
CA ARG A 97 -15.57 18.89 18.74
C ARG A 97 -14.41 19.88 18.78
N GLN A 98 -14.70 21.16 18.70
CA GLN A 98 -13.74 22.26 18.80
C GLN A 98 -13.53 22.70 20.25
N ALA A 99 -12.48 23.49 20.51
CA ALA A 99 -12.14 23.98 21.85
C ALA A 99 -13.19 24.96 22.42
N ASP A 100 -13.91 25.67 21.57
CA ASP A 100 -15.02 26.57 21.90
C ASP A 100 -16.32 25.84 22.22
N GLY A 101 -16.38 24.54 22.01
CA GLY A 101 -17.54 23.68 22.23
C GLY A 101 -18.36 23.38 20.97
N ASP A 102 -18.07 24.05 19.87
CA ASP A 102 -18.73 23.82 18.58
C ASP A 102 -18.29 22.50 17.95
N PHE A 103 -19.04 22.06 16.94
CA PHE A 103 -18.76 20.86 16.17
C PHE A 103 -18.49 21.20 14.69
N LEU A 104 -17.40 20.66 14.18
CA LEU A 104 -17.01 20.76 12.78
C LEU A 104 -17.14 19.42 12.09
N VAL A 105 -17.94 19.37 11.02
CA VAL A 105 -17.96 18.23 10.09
C VAL A 105 -16.90 18.44 9.02
N LYS A 106 -15.98 17.52 8.86
CA LYS A 106 -14.92 17.62 7.86
C LYS A 106 -14.57 16.26 7.26
N LYS A 107 -13.94 16.28 6.08
CA LYS A 107 -13.32 15.09 5.51
C LYS A 107 -12.20 14.59 6.43
N ASN A 108 -12.08 13.29 6.55
CA ASN A 108 -10.93 12.69 7.23
C ASN A 108 -9.75 12.55 6.26
N THR A 109 -8.55 12.41 6.81
CA THR A 109 -7.36 12.00 6.08
C THR A 109 -7.25 10.47 6.20
N TRP A 110 -6.97 9.81 5.09
CA TRP A 110 -6.81 8.36 5.00
C TRP A 110 -5.37 8.07 4.62
N SER A 111 -4.82 7.00 5.15
CA SER A 111 -3.45 6.60 4.84
C SER A 111 -3.38 6.02 3.43
N ASP A 112 -2.38 6.44 2.68
CA ASP A 112 -2.15 5.93 1.33
C ASP A 112 -1.56 4.51 1.34
N ARG A 113 -1.68 3.83 0.20
CA ARG A 113 -0.97 2.58 -0.09
C ARG A 113 0.51 2.90 -0.33
N GLU A 114 1.35 2.51 0.59
CA GLU A 114 2.79 2.77 0.52
C GLU A 114 3.58 1.63 -0.13
N THR A 115 3.01 0.42 -0.19
CA THR A 115 3.72 -0.79 -0.63
C THR A 115 2.82 -1.71 -1.43
N GLY A 116 3.43 -2.64 -2.17
CA GLY A 116 2.74 -3.71 -2.90
C GLY A 116 2.04 -3.26 -4.16
N ASP A 117 1.20 -4.13 -4.68
CA ASP A 117 0.38 -3.96 -5.88
C ASP A 117 -1.05 -4.45 -5.64
N ASP A 118 -1.82 -4.67 -6.70
CA ASP A 118 -3.22 -5.09 -6.57
C ASP A 118 -3.37 -6.55 -6.12
N ASP A 119 -2.32 -7.36 -6.19
CA ASP A 119 -2.30 -8.76 -5.74
C ASP A 119 -1.84 -8.88 -4.29
N THR A 120 -0.77 -8.17 -3.92
CA THR A 120 -0.11 -8.29 -2.61
C THR A 120 -0.66 -7.34 -1.55
N ASN A 121 -1.27 -6.22 -1.97
CA ASN A 121 -1.89 -5.22 -1.09
C ASN A 121 -3.10 -4.58 -1.78
N PRO A 122 -4.17 -5.34 -2.04
CA PRO A 122 -5.28 -4.93 -2.89
C PRO A 122 -6.04 -3.72 -2.35
N VAL A 123 -6.78 -3.07 -3.24
CA VAL A 123 -7.73 -2.02 -2.86
C VAL A 123 -8.82 -2.65 -1.97
N PRO A 124 -9.15 -2.02 -0.82
CA PRO A 124 -10.17 -2.55 0.09
C PRO A 124 -11.54 -2.74 -0.59
N SER A 125 -12.24 -3.81 -0.20
CA SER A 125 -13.50 -4.24 -0.82
C SER A 125 -14.64 -3.22 -0.74
N PHE A 126 -14.59 -2.27 0.20
CA PHE A 126 -15.57 -1.19 0.29
C PHE A 126 -15.39 -0.09 -0.76
N VAL A 127 -14.23 -0.01 -1.43
CA VAL A 127 -13.98 1.03 -2.44
C VAL A 127 -14.88 0.82 -3.65
N GLY A 128 -15.66 1.84 -3.99
CA GLY A 128 -16.68 1.76 -5.04
C GLY A 128 -18.01 1.15 -4.60
N ASN A 129 -18.15 0.76 -3.33
CA ASN A 129 -19.37 0.21 -2.75
C ASN A 129 -19.90 1.11 -1.62
N GLU A 130 -21.15 0.91 -1.25
CA GLU A 130 -21.79 1.64 -0.14
C GLU A 130 -21.27 1.12 1.21
N ILE A 131 -20.90 2.02 2.11
CA ILE A 131 -20.57 1.70 3.50
C ILE A 131 -21.84 1.77 4.33
N ASN A 132 -22.38 0.63 4.71
CA ASN A 132 -23.62 0.51 5.46
C ASN A 132 -23.46 0.90 6.94
N LYS A 133 -22.31 0.58 7.52
CA LYS A 133 -22.03 0.83 8.94
C LYS A 133 -20.56 1.12 9.19
N VAL A 134 -20.33 2.03 10.12
CA VAL A 134 -18.98 2.33 10.69
C VAL A 134 -18.99 1.92 12.15
N LEU A 135 -18.00 1.13 12.55
CA LEU A 135 -17.86 0.58 13.90
C LEU A 135 -16.42 0.73 14.40
N PHE A 136 -16.23 0.63 15.70
CA PHE A 136 -14.91 0.47 16.32
C PHE A 136 -14.83 -0.93 16.94
N PHE A 137 -13.73 -1.62 16.65
CA PHE A 137 -13.47 -2.94 17.21
C PHE A 137 -11.97 -3.13 17.47
N ARG A 138 -11.61 -3.44 18.69
CA ARG A 138 -10.22 -3.71 19.10
C ARG A 138 -9.22 -2.67 18.58
N ASN A 139 -9.53 -1.40 18.81
CA ASN A 139 -8.69 -0.27 18.37
C ASN A 139 -8.52 -0.15 16.85
N ARG A 140 -9.49 -0.65 16.08
CA ARG A 140 -9.57 -0.56 14.63
C ARG A 140 -10.87 0.10 14.21
N LEU A 141 -10.82 0.86 13.13
CA LEU A 141 -12.02 1.31 12.44
C LEU A 141 -12.51 0.18 11.55
N ALA A 142 -13.79 -0.16 11.65
CA ALA A 142 -14.42 -1.23 10.89
C ALA A 142 -15.52 -0.67 10.00
N PHE A 143 -15.56 -1.14 8.75
CA PHE A 143 -16.62 -0.85 7.79
C PHE A 143 -17.35 -2.14 7.41
N LEU A 144 -18.68 -2.04 7.37
CA LEU A 144 -19.55 -3.04 6.76
C LEU A 144 -19.99 -2.53 5.40
N SER A 145 -19.70 -3.30 4.35
CA SER A 145 -19.99 -2.93 2.96
C SER A 145 -20.37 -4.17 2.16
N GLY A 146 -21.61 -4.25 1.69
CA GLY A 146 -22.12 -5.48 1.11
C GLY A 146 -21.93 -6.66 2.06
N PRO A 147 -21.42 -7.81 1.62
CA PRO A 147 -21.14 -8.97 2.47
C PRO A 147 -19.78 -8.90 3.19
N ASN A 148 -19.05 -7.78 3.10
CA ASN A 148 -17.69 -7.67 3.56
C ASN A 148 -17.58 -6.90 4.89
N VAL A 149 -16.60 -7.30 5.68
CA VAL A 149 -16.13 -6.59 6.87
C VAL A 149 -14.68 -6.21 6.66
N THR A 150 -14.41 -4.92 6.61
CA THR A 150 -13.05 -4.39 6.46
C THR A 150 -12.64 -3.66 7.73
N LEU A 151 -11.49 -4.02 8.30
CA LEU A 151 -10.92 -3.38 9.49
C LEU A 151 -9.61 -2.69 9.14
N SER A 152 -9.47 -1.45 9.60
CA SER A 152 -8.22 -0.71 9.47
C SER A 152 -7.09 -1.34 10.27
N ARG A 153 -5.88 -0.88 10.06
CA ARG A 153 -4.76 -1.13 10.98
C ARG A 153 -5.10 -0.57 12.38
N PRO A 154 -4.61 -1.19 13.46
CA PRO A 154 -4.90 -0.73 14.82
C PRO A 154 -4.16 0.56 15.15
N GLY A 155 -4.76 1.41 15.97
CA GLY A 155 -4.11 2.51 16.67
C GLY A 155 -4.14 3.88 16.00
N GLU A 156 -4.21 3.97 14.70
CA GLU A 156 -4.15 5.25 13.97
C GLU A 156 -5.55 5.73 13.55
N LEU A 157 -6.41 6.04 14.53
CA LEU A 157 -7.80 6.44 14.23
C LEU A 157 -7.92 7.85 13.64
N SER A 158 -6.91 8.70 13.78
CA SER A 158 -6.87 10.04 13.18
C SER A 158 -6.56 10.00 11.69
N VAL A 159 -5.78 9.03 11.24
CA VAL A 159 -5.44 8.76 9.84
C VAL A 159 -5.55 7.25 9.61
N PRO A 160 -6.78 6.71 9.51
CA PRO A 160 -6.96 5.27 9.42
C PRO A 160 -6.31 4.70 8.16
N ALA A 161 -5.64 3.55 8.31
CA ALA A 161 -4.96 2.87 7.24
C ALA A 161 -5.66 1.55 6.89
N PHE A 162 -6.06 1.41 5.64
CA PHE A 162 -6.70 0.21 5.10
C PHE A 162 -5.81 -0.55 4.11
N PHE A 163 -4.53 -0.19 4.05
CA PHE A 163 -3.50 -0.89 3.29
C PHE A 163 -2.44 -1.47 4.23
N GLY A 164 -1.86 -2.60 3.86
CA GLY A 164 -0.74 -3.23 4.56
C GLY A 164 0.52 -2.36 4.54
N LYS A 165 1.43 -2.61 5.48
CA LYS A 165 2.72 -1.90 5.57
C LYS A 165 3.80 -2.45 4.66
N THR A 166 3.70 -3.72 4.29
CA THR A 166 4.65 -4.44 3.44
C THR A 166 3.90 -5.43 2.57
N ALA A 167 4.41 -5.67 1.37
CA ALA A 167 3.88 -6.67 0.46
C ALA A 167 4.35 -8.10 0.81
N LEU A 168 5.49 -8.23 1.49
CA LEU A 168 6.18 -9.52 1.67
C LEU A 168 5.71 -10.35 2.86
N ALA A 169 5.06 -9.74 3.85
CA ALA A 169 4.69 -10.45 5.07
C ALA A 169 3.36 -9.97 5.64
N VAL A 170 2.46 -10.89 5.90
CA VAL A 170 1.21 -10.61 6.61
C VAL A 170 1.49 -10.50 8.10
N SER A 171 1.06 -9.41 8.71
CA SER A 171 1.23 -9.12 10.13
C SER A 171 -0.12 -9.01 10.84
N ALA A 172 -0.14 -9.32 12.14
CA ALA A 172 -1.33 -9.12 12.98
C ALA A 172 -1.78 -7.65 13.07
N VAL A 173 -0.93 -6.70 12.66
CA VAL A 173 -1.26 -5.27 12.61
C VAL A 173 -1.75 -4.80 11.24
N ASP A 174 -1.77 -5.68 10.23
CA ASP A 174 -2.30 -5.31 8.92
C ASP A 174 -3.82 -5.16 8.93
N PRO A 175 -4.39 -4.46 7.94
CA PRO A 175 -5.82 -4.41 7.73
C PRO A 175 -6.39 -5.82 7.53
N ILE A 176 -7.67 -5.97 7.83
CA ILE A 176 -8.40 -7.21 7.62
C ILE A 176 -9.54 -6.90 6.66
N ASP A 177 -9.64 -7.65 5.59
CA ASP A 177 -10.74 -7.57 4.63
C ASP A 177 -11.26 -8.98 4.38
N ILE A 178 -12.46 -9.25 4.89
CA ILE A 178 -13.08 -10.57 4.85
C ILE A 178 -14.50 -10.50 4.32
N SER A 179 -14.86 -11.49 3.52
CA SER A 179 -16.21 -11.67 3.01
C SER A 179 -16.94 -12.77 3.76
N SER A 180 -18.26 -12.65 3.83
CA SER A 180 -19.11 -13.75 4.29
C SER A 180 -18.90 -14.99 3.43
N SER A 181 -18.63 -16.12 4.05
CA SER A 181 -18.47 -17.42 3.37
C SER A 181 -19.81 -18.10 3.02
N SER A 182 -20.92 -17.39 3.14
CA SER A 182 -22.25 -17.92 2.80
C SER A 182 -22.36 -18.21 1.30
N MET A 183 -23.03 -19.32 0.96
CA MET A 183 -23.37 -19.64 -0.44
C MET A 183 -24.29 -18.56 -1.06
N PHE A 184 -25.05 -17.84 -0.22
CA PHE A 184 -25.88 -16.70 -0.60
C PHE A 184 -25.47 -15.52 0.29
N PRO A 185 -24.43 -14.76 -0.08
CA PRO A 185 -23.96 -13.63 0.70
C PRO A 185 -25.05 -12.57 0.78
N SER A 186 -25.36 -12.12 1.99
CA SER A 186 -26.28 -11.03 2.26
C SER A 186 -25.49 -9.80 2.70
N ASP A 187 -26.03 -8.64 2.40
CA ASP A 187 -25.45 -7.39 2.87
C ASP A 187 -25.49 -7.31 4.40
N LEU A 188 -24.40 -6.79 4.94
CA LEU A 188 -24.25 -6.54 6.37
C LEU A 188 -24.67 -5.10 6.66
N PHE A 189 -25.73 -4.93 7.44
CA PHE A 189 -26.27 -3.59 7.75
C PHE A 189 -25.90 -3.10 9.14
N ASP A 190 -25.65 -4.00 10.07
CA ASP A 190 -25.29 -3.64 11.45
C ASP A 190 -24.39 -4.69 12.11
N GLY A 191 -23.71 -4.25 13.16
CA GLY A 191 -22.86 -5.10 13.98
C GLY A 191 -22.72 -4.50 15.38
N ILE A 192 -22.50 -5.36 16.34
CA ILE A 192 -22.26 -4.97 17.73
C ILE A 192 -20.97 -5.64 18.23
N GLU A 193 -20.22 -4.92 19.04
CA GLU A 193 -19.13 -5.51 19.78
C GLU A 193 -19.67 -6.32 20.95
N VAL A 194 -19.31 -7.61 20.97
CA VAL A 194 -19.64 -8.49 22.09
C VAL A 194 -18.37 -8.73 22.87
N ALA A 195 -18.41 -8.43 24.16
CA ALA A 195 -17.30 -8.80 25.05
C ALA A 195 -17.14 -10.32 24.98
N SER A 196 -15.97 -10.79 24.53
CA SER A 196 -15.63 -12.22 24.60
C SER A 196 -15.56 -12.59 26.07
N GLY A 197 -16.64 -13.19 26.59
CA GLY A 197 -16.59 -13.86 27.89
C GLY A 197 -15.55 -14.97 27.83
N LEU A 198 -14.74 -15.05 28.87
CA LEU A 198 -13.95 -16.23 29.20
C LEU A 198 -14.88 -17.40 29.51
#